data_567eb7f485c7d907d4fd4167057e1269
#
_entry.id   567eb7f485c7d907d4fd4167057e1269
#
_cell.length_a   1.000
_cell.length_b   1.000
_cell.length_c   1.000
_cell.angle_alpha   90.00
_cell.angle_beta   90.00
_cell.angle_gamma   90.00
#
_symmetry.space_group_name_H-M   'P 1'
#
loop_
_entity.id
_entity.type
_entity.pdbx_description
1 polymer ?
#
loop_
_entity_poly.entity_id
_entity_poly.type
_entity_poly.pdbx_seq_one_letter_code
_entity_poly.pdbx_strand_id
1 'polypeptide(L)'
;MHAVGRSRRRRGGGVVRRAGIDEVDAWAALACSVFGFDENMHSILRATFGGDSWQHWLATIDADIAGVAATHLVDETAWIGWVCTAPRFRGRGIQRQITAAQLAGARDAGARWVTLEAATGSPTRPGASLRNYRRMEFQAVHERLTYLHRSAL
;
A
#
# COMPACT_ATOMS: atom_id res chain seq x y z
N MET A 1 -33.51 -6.40 -37.00
CA MET A 1 -33.28 -5.48 -35.87
C MET A 1 -32.35 -6.22 -34.87
N HIS A 2 -31.02 -6.03 -34.98
CA HIS A 2 -30.03 -6.78 -34.20
C HIS A 2 -29.55 -5.87 -33.03
N ALA A 3 -29.87 -6.26 -31.80
CA ALA A 3 -29.33 -5.63 -30.63
C ALA A 3 -27.87 -6.05 -30.43
N VAL A 4 -26.94 -5.12 -30.65
CA VAL A 4 -25.54 -5.31 -30.34
C VAL A 4 -25.37 -5.24 -28.82
N GLY A 5 -25.18 -6.40 -28.21
CA GLY A 5 -24.84 -6.53 -26.80
C GLY A 5 -23.51 -5.83 -26.52
N ARG A 6 -23.53 -4.71 -25.78
CA ARG A 6 -22.33 -4.08 -25.23
C ARG A 6 -21.74 -5.02 -24.20
N SER A 7 -20.71 -5.75 -24.60
CA SER A 7 -19.82 -6.45 -23.68
C SER A 7 -19.30 -5.46 -22.65
N ARG A 8 -19.73 -5.59 -21.38
CA ARG A 8 -19.08 -4.94 -20.25
C ARG A 8 -17.67 -5.50 -20.17
N ARG A 9 -16.68 -4.76 -20.67
CA ARG A 9 -15.29 -5.04 -20.39
C ARG A 9 -15.16 -5.17 -18.86
N ARG A 10 -14.85 -6.38 -18.38
CA ARG A 10 -14.42 -6.59 -16.99
C ARG A 10 -13.25 -5.64 -16.81
N ARG A 11 -13.36 -4.68 -15.88
CA ARG A 11 -12.24 -3.82 -15.49
C ARG A 11 -11.14 -4.76 -15.02
N GLY A 12 -10.03 -4.83 -15.75
CA GLY A 12 -8.93 -5.71 -15.45
C GLY A 12 -8.46 -5.48 -14.02
N GLY A 13 -8.62 -6.50 -13.18
CA GLY A 13 -8.06 -6.50 -11.84
C GLY A 13 -6.54 -6.50 -11.95
N GLY A 14 -5.86 -5.71 -11.11
CA GLY A 14 -4.40 -5.74 -11.06
C GLY A 14 -3.92 -7.11 -10.55
N VAL A 15 -2.76 -7.55 -11.01
CA VAL A 15 -2.06 -8.71 -10.45
C VAL A 15 -1.24 -8.21 -9.25
N VAL A 16 -1.47 -8.80 -8.07
CA VAL A 16 -0.70 -8.50 -6.86
C VAL A 16 0.24 -9.65 -6.56
N ARG A 17 1.51 -9.33 -6.34
CA ARG A 17 2.56 -10.30 -6.02
C ARG A 17 3.65 -9.70 -5.15
N ARG A 18 4.58 -10.53 -4.71
CA ARG A 18 5.81 -10.08 -4.06
C ARG A 18 6.68 -9.36 -5.09
N ALA A 19 7.27 -8.24 -4.69
CA ALA A 19 8.27 -7.53 -5.48
C ALA A 19 9.64 -8.24 -5.36
N GLY A 20 10.34 -8.37 -6.48
CA GLY A 20 11.70 -8.87 -6.52
C GLY A 20 12.73 -7.77 -6.22
N ILE A 21 13.98 -8.18 -5.94
CA ILE A 21 15.08 -7.25 -5.66
C ILE A 21 15.42 -6.37 -6.87
N ASP A 22 15.20 -6.86 -8.07
CA ASP A 22 15.38 -6.15 -9.33
C ASP A 22 14.33 -5.03 -9.54
N GLU A 23 13.26 -5.03 -8.76
CA GLU A 23 12.18 -4.04 -8.82
C GLU A 23 12.30 -2.96 -7.74
N VAL A 24 13.33 -3.03 -6.89
CA VAL A 24 13.48 -2.15 -5.72
C VAL A 24 13.46 -0.66 -6.08
N ASP A 25 14.12 -0.26 -7.16
CA ASP A 25 14.19 1.15 -7.57
C ASP A 25 12.83 1.67 -8.04
N ALA A 26 12.13 0.91 -8.87
CA ALA A 26 10.81 1.27 -9.37
C ALA A 26 9.77 1.29 -8.24
N TRP A 27 9.87 0.34 -7.30
CA TRP A 27 9.03 0.25 -6.12
C TRP A 27 9.22 1.49 -5.22
N ALA A 28 10.48 1.81 -4.87
CA ALA A 28 10.82 2.94 -4.01
C ALA A 28 10.48 4.28 -4.68
N ALA A 29 10.73 4.41 -5.98
CA ALA A 29 10.39 5.62 -6.74
C ALA A 29 8.89 5.92 -6.73
N LEU A 30 8.04 4.89 -6.88
CA LEU A 30 6.59 5.08 -6.80
C LEU A 30 6.17 5.50 -5.39
N ALA A 31 6.67 4.85 -4.35
CA ALA A 31 6.37 5.20 -2.96
C ALA A 31 6.76 6.66 -2.67
N CYS A 32 7.99 7.05 -3.00
CA CYS A 32 8.46 8.42 -2.81
C CYS A 32 7.61 9.44 -3.57
N SER A 33 7.28 9.16 -4.82
CA SER A 33 6.44 10.05 -5.64
C SER A 33 5.05 10.27 -5.05
N VAL A 34 4.42 9.22 -4.51
CA VAL A 34 3.05 9.31 -3.98
C VAL A 34 3.02 9.97 -2.60
N PHE A 35 4.01 9.67 -1.75
CA PHE A 35 4.07 10.22 -0.39
C PHE A 35 4.81 11.57 -0.30
N GLY A 36 5.47 12.01 -1.37
CA GLY A 36 6.26 13.24 -1.36
C GLY A 36 7.56 13.10 -0.56
N PHE A 37 8.15 11.92 -0.53
CA PHE A 37 9.41 11.66 0.17
C PHE A 37 10.62 12.12 -0.64
N ASP A 38 11.68 12.50 0.07
CA ASP A 38 12.95 12.91 -0.51
C ASP A 38 13.88 11.71 -0.83
N GLU A 39 15.09 12.01 -1.32
CA GLU A 39 16.10 11.01 -1.66
C GLU A 39 16.57 10.19 -0.45
N ASN A 40 16.56 10.76 0.75
CA ASN A 40 16.94 10.03 1.97
C ASN A 40 15.93 8.91 2.24
N MET A 41 14.63 9.21 2.12
CA MET A 41 13.60 8.19 2.25
C MET A 41 13.68 7.14 1.14
N HIS A 42 14.02 7.52 -0.08
CA HIS A 42 14.24 6.57 -1.16
C HIS A 42 15.33 5.54 -0.78
N SER A 43 16.44 5.99 -0.22
CA SER A 43 17.53 5.12 0.24
C SER A 43 17.10 4.22 1.40
N ILE A 44 16.32 4.74 2.36
CA ILE A 44 15.78 3.96 3.48
C ILE A 44 14.84 2.86 2.95
N LEU A 45 13.92 3.20 2.06
CA LEU A 45 13.00 2.23 1.47
C LEU A 45 13.73 1.11 0.74
N ARG A 46 14.77 1.44 -0.02
CA ARG A 46 15.62 0.44 -0.69
C ARG A 46 16.31 -0.50 0.31
N ALA A 47 16.81 0.04 1.42
CA ALA A 47 17.52 -0.74 2.43
C ALA A 47 16.65 -1.80 3.12
N THR A 48 15.33 -1.69 3.04
CA THR A 48 14.42 -2.72 3.59
C THR A 48 14.28 -3.96 2.69
N PHE A 49 14.68 -3.86 1.41
CA PHE A 49 14.69 -5.03 0.52
C PHE A 49 15.81 -5.99 0.90
N GLY A 50 15.51 -7.28 0.83
CA GLY A 50 16.45 -8.35 1.18
C GLY A 50 16.54 -8.68 2.67
N GLY A 51 15.84 -7.96 3.54
CA GLY A 51 15.70 -8.31 4.95
C GLY A 51 14.62 -9.38 5.17
N ASP A 52 14.91 -10.41 5.96
CA ASP A 52 14.01 -11.55 6.20
C ASP A 52 12.69 -11.15 6.86
N SER A 53 12.69 -10.05 7.63
CA SER A 53 11.49 -9.51 8.29
C SER A 53 10.61 -8.66 7.37
N TRP A 54 11.03 -8.38 6.14
CA TRP A 54 10.33 -7.51 5.22
C TRP A 54 9.69 -8.26 4.06
N GLN A 55 8.49 -7.86 3.73
CA GLN A 55 7.77 -8.33 2.55
C GLN A 55 7.34 -7.12 1.72
N HIS A 56 7.82 -7.04 0.48
CA HIS A 56 7.46 -5.97 -0.44
C HIS A 56 6.43 -6.50 -1.45
N TRP A 57 5.42 -5.70 -1.70
CA TRP A 57 4.28 -6.05 -2.55
C TRP A 57 4.18 -5.10 -3.72
N LEU A 58 3.75 -5.63 -4.83
CA LEU A 58 3.62 -4.93 -6.10
C LEU A 58 2.28 -5.30 -6.74
N ALA A 59 1.54 -4.30 -7.18
CA ALA A 59 0.37 -4.48 -8.05
C ALA A 59 0.67 -3.96 -9.44
N THR A 60 0.32 -4.72 -10.46
CA THR A 60 0.49 -4.32 -11.87
C THR A 60 -0.83 -4.36 -12.61
N ILE A 61 -1.00 -3.43 -13.55
CA ILE A 61 -2.06 -3.43 -14.57
C ILE A 61 -1.37 -3.24 -15.91
N ASP A 62 -1.59 -4.16 -16.84
CA ASP A 62 -1.00 -4.12 -18.19
C ASP A 62 0.53 -3.92 -18.16
N ALA A 63 1.23 -4.63 -17.28
CA ALA A 63 2.67 -4.54 -16.99
C ALA A 63 3.15 -3.25 -16.29
N ASP A 64 2.31 -2.26 -16.13
CA ASP A 64 2.64 -1.04 -15.38
C ASP A 64 2.46 -1.23 -13.88
N ILE A 65 3.36 -0.66 -13.08
CA ILE A 65 3.22 -0.63 -11.62
C ILE A 65 2.04 0.27 -11.24
N ALA A 66 1.01 -0.34 -10.69
CA ALA A 66 -0.22 0.33 -10.27
C ALA A 66 -0.22 0.70 -8.78
N GLY A 67 0.54 -0.02 -7.97
CA GLY A 67 0.67 0.25 -6.55
C GLY A 67 1.75 -0.58 -5.90
N VAL A 68 2.18 -0.13 -4.73
CA VAL A 68 3.20 -0.79 -3.91
C VAL A 68 2.81 -0.78 -2.44
N ALA A 69 3.37 -1.69 -1.66
CA ALA A 69 3.21 -1.74 -0.21
C ALA A 69 4.34 -2.55 0.44
N ALA A 70 4.56 -2.37 1.73
CA ALA A 70 5.45 -3.20 2.51
C ALA A 70 4.77 -3.77 3.76
N THR A 71 5.24 -4.93 4.18
CA THR A 71 4.89 -5.56 5.45
C THR A 71 6.18 -5.79 6.22
N HIS A 72 6.23 -5.40 7.48
CA HIS A 72 7.32 -5.70 8.39
C HIS A 72 6.83 -6.68 9.47
N LEU A 73 7.53 -7.78 9.61
CA LEU A 73 7.20 -8.87 10.53
C LEU A 73 8.07 -8.76 11.77
N VAL A 74 7.45 -8.70 12.93
CA VAL A 74 8.14 -8.71 14.23
C VAL A 74 7.38 -9.66 15.15
N ASP A 75 8.01 -10.75 15.50
CA ASP A 75 7.38 -11.82 16.28
C ASP A 75 6.01 -12.25 15.69
N GLU A 76 4.96 -12.19 16.46
CA GLU A 76 3.60 -12.52 16.03
C GLU A 76 2.82 -11.31 15.45
N THR A 77 3.51 -10.22 15.15
CA THR A 77 2.89 -8.98 14.64
C THR A 77 3.41 -8.65 13.25
N ALA A 78 2.51 -8.27 12.37
CA ALA A 78 2.83 -7.66 11.08
C ALA A 78 2.41 -6.20 11.08
N TRP A 79 3.35 -5.29 10.82
CA TRP A 79 3.02 -3.92 10.45
C TRP A 79 2.88 -3.84 8.93
N ILE A 80 1.77 -3.34 8.44
CA ILE A 80 1.57 -3.06 7.02
C ILE A 80 1.62 -1.57 6.76
N GLY A 81 2.40 -1.16 5.79
CA GLY A 81 2.63 0.25 5.53
C GLY A 81 3.05 0.55 4.10
N TRP A 82 3.30 1.82 3.86
CA TRP A 82 3.64 2.39 2.55
C TRP A 82 2.71 1.94 1.42
N VAL A 83 1.44 1.69 1.77
CA VAL A 83 0.44 1.26 0.80
C VAL A 83 0.03 2.46 -0.05
N CYS A 84 0.41 2.43 -1.30
CA CYS A 84 0.04 3.50 -2.22
C CYS A 84 -0.38 2.99 -3.60
N THR A 85 -1.17 3.82 -4.27
CA THR A 85 -1.63 3.57 -5.63
C THR A 85 -1.19 4.72 -6.52
N ALA A 86 -0.56 4.40 -7.64
CA ALA A 86 -0.17 5.39 -8.64
C ALA A 86 -1.40 6.21 -9.09
N PRO A 87 -1.30 7.55 -9.19
CA PRO A 87 -2.45 8.43 -9.42
C PRO A 87 -3.36 7.99 -10.57
N ARG A 88 -2.78 7.56 -11.69
CA ARG A 88 -3.53 7.10 -12.89
C ARG A 88 -4.34 5.82 -12.69
N PHE A 89 -4.07 5.06 -11.63
CA PHE A 89 -4.75 3.80 -11.32
C PHE A 89 -5.68 3.88 -10.10
N ARG A 90 -5.85 5.07 -9.53
CA ARG A 90 -6.79 5.27 -8.41
C ARG A 90 -8.22 4.94 -8.80
N GLY A 91 -9.05 4.59 -7.81
CA GLY A 91 -10.44 4.21 -8.02
C GLY A 91 -10.66 2.82 -8.63
N ARG A 92 -9.60 2.01 -8.78
CA ARG A 92 -9.65 0.64 -9.33
C ARG A 92 -9.54 -0.46 -8.27
N GLY A 93 -9.54 -0.11 -6.99
CA GLY A 93 -9.48 -1.07 -5.88
C GLY A 93 -8.07 -1.62 -5.60
N ILE A 94 -7.01 -1.02 -6.14
CA ILE A 94 -5.62 -1.50 -5.99
C ILE A 94 -5.20 -1.56 -4.53
N GLN A 95 -5.46 -0.51 -3.74
CA GLN A 95 -5.14 -0.50 -2.31
C GLN A 95 -5.76 -1.71 -1.59
N ARG A 96 -7.04 -2.00 -1.84
CA ARG A 96 -7.73 -3.13 -1.23
C ARG A 96 -7.12 -4.47 -1.63
N GLN A 97 -6.75 -4.63 -2.90
CA GLN A 97 -6.12 -5.86 -3.40
C GLN A 97 -4.75 -6.07 -2.77
N ILE A 98 -3.91 -5.03 -2.70
CA ILE A 98 -2.59 -5.11 -2.05
C ILE A 98 -2.75 -5.41 -0.56
N THR A 99 -3.64 -4.72 0.15
CA THR A 99 -3.87 -4.96 1.58
C THR A 99 -4.34 -6.40 1.83
N ALA A 100 -5.20 -6.95 0.98
CA ALA A 100 -5.62 -8.35 1.08
C ALA A 100 -4.43 -9.33 0.92
N ALA A 101 -3.52 -9.04 -0.01
CA ALA A 101 -2.29 -9.82 -0.18
C ALA A 101 -1.35 -9.69 1.03
N GLN A 102 -1.20 -8.49 1.61
CA GLN A 102 -0.43 -8.28 2.83
C GLN A 102 -1.00 -9.07 4.01
N LEU A 103 -2.33 -9.08 4.19
CA LEU A 103 -2.99 -9.88 5.24
C LEU A 103 -2.77 -11.38 5.06
N ALA A 104 -2.86 -11.88 3.83
CA ALA A 104 -2.57 -13.27 3.53
C ALA A 104 -1.10 -13.60 3.82
N GLY A 105 -0.15 -12.79 3.33
CA GLY A 105 1.27 -13.00 3.57
C GLY A 105 1.69 -12.88 5.04
N ALA A 106 1.04 -12.00 5.81
CA ALA A 106 1.24 -11.90 7.26
C ALA A 106 0.77 -13.17 7.97
N ARG A 107 -0.41 -13.68 7.62
CA ARG A 107 -0.95 -14.94 8.16
C ARG A 107 -0.05 -16.12 7.84
N ASP A 108 0.39 -16.24 6.59
CA ASP A 108 1.28 -17.32 6.15
C ASP A 108 2.64 -17.29 6.88
N ALA A 109 3.08 -16.09 7.29
CA ALA A 109 4.27 -15.88 8.11
C ALA A 109 4.04 -16.10 9.62
N GLY A 110 2.83 -16.46 10.05
CA GLY A 110 2.49 -16.75 11.45
C GLY A 110 2.08 -15.52 12.28
N ALA A 111 1.86 -14.36 11.67
CA ALA A 111 1.41 -13.19 12.40
C ALA A 111 -0.03 -13.40 12.93
N ARG A 112 -0.23 -13.12 14.22
CA ARG A 112 -1.53 -13.12 14.90
C ARG A 112 -2.18 -11.74 14.89
N TRP A 113 -1.36 -10.71 14.81
CA TRP A 113 -1.79 -9.32 14.82
C TRP A 113 -1.30 -8.60 13.58
N VAL A 114 -2.16 -7.78 12.99
CA VAL A 114 -1.78 -6.90 11.90
C VAL A 114 -2.12 -5.47 12.28
N THR A 115 -1.13 -4.61 12.22
CA THR A 115 -1.24 -3.19 12.55
C THR A 115 -0.93 -2.31 11.35
N LEU A 116 -1.49 -1.12 11.33
CA LEU A 116 -1.19 -0.10 10.33
C LEU A 116 -1.45 1.30 10.91
N GLU A 117 -0.98 2.29 10.18
CA GLU A 117 -1.27 3.68 10.45
C GLU A 117 -1.96 4.32 9.24
N ALA A 118 -2.96 5.13 9.50
CA ALA A 118 -3.65 5.87 8.46
C ALA A 118 -3.93 7.30 8.92
N ALA A 119 -3.75 8.27 8.03
CA ALA A 119 -4.14 9.63 8.31
C ALA A 119 -5.66 9.72 8.51
N THR A 120 -6.08 10.38 9.58
CA THR A 120 -7.50 10.54 9.89
C THR A 120 -8.23 11.43 8.88
N GLY A 121 -7.49 12.31 8.20
CA GLY A 121 -8.08 13.34 7.34
C GLY A 121 -8.62 14.53 8.17
N SER A 122 -9.59 15.25 7.63
CA SER A 122 -10.31 16.27 8.39
C SER A 122 -11.55 15.67 9.08
N PRO A 123 -12.09 16.30 10.13
CA PRO A 123 -13.31 15.85 10.81
C PRO A 123 -14.50 15.67 9.85
N THR A 124 -14.59 16.51 8.83
CA THR A 124 -15.68 16.50 7.84
C THR A 124 -15.40 15.59 6.64
N ARG A 125 -14.14 15.21 6.41
CA ARG A 125 -13.72 14.38 5.27
C ARG A 125 -12.62 13.38 5.68
N PRO A 126 -13.01 12.22 6.19
CA PRO A 126 -12.05 11.16 6.53
C PRO A 126 -11.18 10.78 5.33
N GLY A 127 -9.91 10.48 5.56
CA GLY A 127 -8.97 10.04 4.54
C GLY A 127 -9.48 8.82 3.77
N ALA A 128 -9.18 8.73 2.48
CA ALA A 128 -9.61 7.61 1.64
C ALA A 128 -9.09 6.26 2.17
N SER A 129 -7.84 6.23 2.63
CA SER A 129 -7.20 5.04 3.20
C SER A 129 -7.93 4.58 4.47
N LEU A 130 -8.24 5.50 5.39
CA LEU A 130 -8.97 5.18 6.62
C LEU A 130 -10.33 4.56 6.32
N ARG A 131 -11.07 5.12 5.36
CA ARG A 131 -12.36 4.53 4.95
C ARG A 131 -12.21 3.13 4.39
N ASN A 132 -11.16 2.89 3.59
CA ASN A 132 -10.90 1.57 3.03
C ASN A 132 -10.54 0.55 4.12
N TYR A 133 -9.68 0.91 5.07
CA TYR A 133 -9.31 0.03 6.17
C TYR A 133 -10.49 -0.32 7.07
N ARG A 134 -11.35 0.65 7.39
CA ARG A 134 -12.60 0.38 8.13
C ARG A 134 -13.52 -0.61 7.40
N ARG A 135 -13.62 -0.52 6.07
CA ARG A 135 -14.37 -1.50 5.26
C ARG A 135 -13.74 -2.89 5.20
N MET A 136 -12.46 -2.99 5.55
CA MET A 136 -11.72 -4.24 5.69
C MET A 136 -11.64 -4.70 7.15
N GLU A 137 -12.54 -4.16 8.00
CA GLU A 137 -12.71 -4.54 9.41
C GLU A 137 -11.52 -4.18 10.32
N PHE A 138 -10.62 -3.28 9.89
CA PHE A 138 -9.64 -2.73 10.81
C PHE A 138 -10.31 -1.81 11.82
N GLN A 139 -9.93 -1.99 13.09
CA GLN A 139 -10.42 -1.20 14.20
C GLN A 139 -9.39 -0.17 14.62
N ALA A 140 -9.83 1.08 14.85
CA ALA A 140 -8.97 2.10 15.42
C ALA A 140 -8.77 1.80 16.92
N VAL A 141 -7.52 1.65 17.34
CA VAL A 141 -7.16 1.37 18.74
C VAL A 141 -6.69 2.61 19.47
N HIS A 142 -6.08 3.57 18.77
CA HIS A 142 -5.70 4.87 19.29
C HIS A 142 -5.45 5.87 18.16
N GLU A 143 -5.41 7.15 18.52
CA GLU A 143 -4.95 8.24 17.65
C GLU A 143 -3.68 8.86 18.25
N ARG A 144 -2.77 9.30 17.37
CA ARG A 144 -1.56 10.00 17.77
C ARG A 144 -1.38 11.28 16.97
N LEU A 145 -0.78 12.28 17.59
CA LEU A 145 -0.39 13.52 16.93
C LEU A 145 1.04 13.37 16.38
N THR A 146 1.25 13.86 15.18
CA THR A 146 2.59 13.99 14.58
C THR A 146 2.96 15.47 14.58
N TYR A 147 4.10 15.81 15.17
CA TYR A 147 4.63 17.16 15.20
C TYR A 147 5.73 17.31 14.17
N LEU A 148 5.65 18.38 13.39
CA LEU A 148 6.68 18.76 12.43
C LEU A 148 7.38 20.03 12.91
N HIS A 149 8.68 19.97 13.16
CA HIS A 149 9.51 21.15 13.38
C HIS A 149 10.07 21.60 12.02
N ARG A 150 9.79 22.85 11.65
CA ARG A 150 10.45 23.51 10.53
C ARG A 150 11.64 24.26 11.06
N SER A 151 12.84 23.80 10.72
CA SER A 151 14.04 24.64 10.90
C SER A 151 14.00 25.73 9.85
N ALA A 152 14.00 26.97 10.29
CA ALA A 152 14.34 28.08 9.42
C ALA A 152 15.87 27.98 9.17
N LEU A 153 16.26 27.47 8.02
CA LEU A 153 17.62 27.56 7.48
C LEU A 153 17.72 28.77 6.57
#